data_1bcb2d4cf5c7801ba55bf819468cd6a3
#
_entry.id   1bcb2d4cf5c7801ba55bf819468cd6a3
#
_cell.length_a   1.000
_cell.length_b   1.000
_cell.length_c   1.000
_cell.angle_alpha   90.00
_cell.angle_beta   90.00
_cell.angle_gamma   90.00
#
_symmetry.space_group_name_H-M   'P 1'
#
loop_
_entity.id
_entity.type
_entity.pdbx_description
1 polymer ?
#
loop_
_entity_poly.entity_id
_entity_poly.type
_entity_poly.pdbx_seq_one_letter_code
_entity_poly.pdbx_strand_id
1 'polypeptide(L)'
;MNTNGKETNTESCACGPDSGHAELEVARELSGILSRRRFLRATVAGTAAGGLAGLGTGLVAPRNALALSTLTPDEALKQLMDGNQRYVDGTGTAHGHDLEILHAKAAEGQEPFAAVLSCADSRVPVELVFDQTIGHIFVCRVAGNITTPEITASLEYGAAVLGAKVFLVLAHGQCGAVKATIGGGSVPGQISVLYSAIRPAVDEAGPDLDATSKANARYHAKILQEASPVIAGVVKENKIKVVAGFYDVVTGKVTLLS
;
A
#
# COMPACT_ATOMS: atom_id res chain seq x y z
N MET A 1 -33.35 -39.08 47.82
CA MET A 1 -32.16 -39.04 48.68
C MET A 1 -30.96 -38.75 47.80
N ASN A 2 -30.46 -37.63 47.72
CA ASN A 2 -29.22 -37.02 48.10
C ASN A 2 -29.04 -35.66 47.36
N THR A 3 -29.01 -34.67 48.17
CA THR A 3 -28.73 -33.25 47.88
C THR A 3 -27.23 -33.05 47.82
N ASN A 4 -26.75 -32.18 46.87
CA ASN A 4 -25.51 -31.40 46.97
C ASN A 4 -25.57 -30.35 45.87
N GLY A 5 -25.64 -29.07 46.05
CA GLY A 5 -24.79 -28.21 46.84
C GLY A 5 -24.02 -27.36 45.80
N LYS A 6 -24.69 -26.24 45.36
CA LYS A 6 -24.02 -25.22 44.53
C LYS A 6 -23.25 -24.30 45.47
N GLU A 7 -21.93 -24.29 45.38
CA GLU A 7 -21.10 -23.21 45.91
C GLU A 7 -20.86 -22.16 44.82
N THR A 8 -21.37 -20.98 45.07
CA THR A 8 -21.11 -19.77 44.28
C THR A 8 -19.86 -19.10 44.85
N ASN A 9 -18.77 -19.12 44.08
CA ASN A 9 -17.58 -18.34 44.38
C ASN A 9 -17.75 -16.95 43.79
N THR A 10 -18.03 -15.96 44.63
CA THR A 10 -17.99 -14.54 44.29
C THR A 10 -16.61 -14.04 44.66
N GLU A 11 -15.68 -13.96 43.65
CA GLU A 11 -14.46 -13.18 43.77
C GLU A 11 -14.76 -11.71 43.45
N SER A 12 -14.65 -10.89 44.50
CA SER A 12 -14.74 -9.43 44.40
C SER A 12 -13.49 -8.86 43.73
N CYS A 13 -13.63 -8.29 42.56
CA CYS A 13 -12.60 -7.42 41.93
C CYS A 13 -12.55 -6.09 42.72
N ALA A 14 -11.50 -5.90 43.50
CA ALA A 14 -11.14 -4.60 44.06
C ALA A 14 -10.50 -3.73 42.98
N CYS A 15 -11.25 -2.77 42.44
CA CYS A 15 -10.71 -1.68 41.65
C CYS A 15 -10.05 -0.65 42.57
N GLY A 16 -8.72 -0.60 42.58
CA GLY A 16 -7.95 0.48 43.20
C GLY A 16 -8.02 1.77 42.36
N PRO A 17 -8.12 2.95 43.01
CA PRO A 17 -8.09 4.22 42.30
C PRO A 17 -6.63 4.66 42.17
N ASP A 18 -6.05 4.63 40.94
CA ASP A 18 -4.95 5.52 40.54
C ASP A 18 -4.39 5.20 39.13
N SER A 19 -5.20 5.44 38.09
CA SER A 19 -4.67 5.46 36.72
C SER A 19 -5.14 6.69 35.87
N GLY A 20 -5.92 7.57 36.48
CA GLY A 20 -6.48 8.73 35.78
C GLY A 20 -5.55 9.94 35.63
N HIS A 21 -4.48 10.03 36.41
CA HIS A 21 -3.60 11.20 36.38
C HIS A 21 -2.47 11.16 35.35
N ALA A 22 -1.99 9.96 34.97
CA ALA A 22 -0.92 9.82 34.01
C ALA A 22 -1.36 10.07 32.55
N GLU A 23 -2.59 9.68 32.19
CA GLU A 23 -3.11 9.89 30.84
C GLU A 23 -3.45 11.36 30.55
N LEU A 24 -3.81 12.14 31.57
CA LEU A 24 -4.10 13.58 31.43
C LEU A 24 -2.82 14.44 31.26
N GLU A 25 -1.68 14.01 31.78
CA GLU A 25 -0.42 14.72 31.60
C GLU A 25 0.17 14.50 30.19
N VAL A 26 0.12 13.28 29.66
CA VAL A 26 0.59 12.96 28.30
C VAL A 26 -0.28 13.68 27.26
N ALA A 27 -1.59 13.77 27.45
CA ALA A 27 -2.48 14.52 26.56
C ALA A 27 -2.26 16.04 26.61
N ARG A 28 -1.80 16.59 27.74
CA ARG A 28 -1.45 18.01 27.85
C ARG A 28 -0.12 18.37 27.21
N GLU A 29 0.88 17.51 27.26
CA GLU A 29 2.16 17.73 26.55
C GLU A 29 2.01 17.63 25.03
N LEU A 30 1.21 16.72 24.50
CA LEU A 30 0.95 16.59 23.07
C LEU A 30 0.13 17.74 22.50
N SER A 31 -0.75 18.39 23.28
CA SER A 31 -1.53 19.54 22.83
C SER A 31 -0.72 20.84 22.73
N GLY A 32 0.43 20.93 23.42
CA GLY A 32 1.37 22.07 23.36
C GLY A 32 2.21 22.15 22.07
N ILE A 33 2.31 21.06 21.33
CA ILE A 33 3.24 20.95 20.18
C ILE A 33 2.57 21.31 18.84
N LEU A 34 1.22 21.29 18.75
CA LEU A 34 0.50 21.48 17.49
C LEU A 34 -0.46 22.68 17.48
N SER A 35 -0.03 23.84 18.00
CA SER A 35 -0.81 25.07 17.80
C SER A 35 -0.57 25.62 16.38
N ARG A 36 -1.63 25.66 15.54
CA ARG A 36 -1.62 26.26 14.20
C ARG A 36 -1.03 27.67 14.15
N ARG A 37 -1.08 28.41 15.25
CA ARG A 37 -0.46 29.77 15.40
C ARG A 37 1.06 29.72 15.49
N ARG A 38 1.69 28.66 15.98
CA ARG A 38 3.14 28.52 16.01
C ARG A 38 3.72 28.13 14.64
N PHE A 39 2.98 27.33 13.88
CA PHE A 39 3.38 26.97 12.52
C PHE A 39 3.37 28.19 11.59
N LEU A 40 2.35 29.04 11.67
CA LEU A 40 2.26 30.27 10.85
C LEU A 40 3.25 31.39 11.26
N ARG A 41 3.79 31.36 12.48
CA ARG A 41 4.81 32.34 12.91
C ARG A 41 6.23 31.98 12.48
N ALA A 42 6.51 30.72 12.19
CA ALA A 42 7.81 30.27 11.70
C ALA A 42 8.04 30.59 10.21
N THR A 43 6.98 30.84 9.45
CA THR A 43 7.06 31.14 8.00
C THR A 43 7.18 32.62 7.65
N VAL A 44 7.01 33.57 8.61
CA VAL A 44 7.04 35.02 8.33
C VAL A 44 8.32 35.71 8.80
N ALA A 45 9.22 35.01 9.52
CA ALA A 45 10.45 35.60 10.06
C ALA A 45 11.70 35.44 9.19
N GLY A 46 11.55 35.06 7.93
CA GLY A 46 12.65 34.68 7.03
C GLY A 46 13.09 35.72 5.98
N THR A 47 12.63 36.98 6.05
CA THR A 47 13.08 38.01 5.08
C THR A 47 13.30 39.36 5.76
N ALA A 48 14.42 39.56 6.42
CA ALA A 48 15.12 40.83 6.50
C ALA A 48 16.39 40.73 7.37
N ALA A 49 17.46 41.24 6.84
CA ALA A 49 18.73 41.63 7.46
C ALA A 49 19.92 40.67 7.23
N GLY A 50 20.76 41.08 6.32
CA GLY A 50 22.12 40.57 6.14
C GLY A 50 23.06 41.01 7.27
N GLY A 51 24.13 40.24 7.45
CA GLY A 51 25.35 40.67 8.13
C GLY A 51 25.83 39.80 9.28
N LEU A 52 26.91 39.08 9.01
CA LEU A 52 28.02 38.70 9.89
C LEU A 52 27.88 37.65 10.98
N ALA A 53 28.84 36.74 10.90
CA ALA A 53 29.51 35.96 11.95
C ALA A 53 28.91 34.59 12.29
N GLY A 54 29.65 33.61 11.86
CA GLY A 54 29.70 32.21 12.20
C GLY A 54 29.34 31.80 13.62
N LEU A 55 28.32 31.00 13.73
CA LEU A 55 28.15 29.95 14.69
C LEU A 55 27.34 28.86 13.98
N GLY A 56 27.98 27.72 13.82
CA GLY A 56 27.40 26.58 13.11
C GLY A 56 26.10 26.09 13.72
N THR A 57 24.97 26.62 13.27
CA THR A 57 23.71 25.91 13.34
C THR A 57 23.75 24.90 12.20
N GLY A 58 24.16 23.70 12.54
CA GLY A 58 23.97 22.56 11.63
C GLY A 58 22.51 22.52 11.22
N LEU A 59 22.19 23.09 10.03
CA LEU A 59 21.03 22.69 9.29
C LEU A 59 21.16 21.18 9.16
N VAL A 60 20.39 20.46 9.98
CA VAL A 60 20.16 19.05 9.75
C VAL A 60 19.46 19.02 8.38
N ALA A 61 20.27 18.94 7.34
CA ALA A 61 19.78 18.55 6.04
C ALA A 61 18.98 17.27 6.29
N PRO A 62 17.77 17.11 5.69
CA PRO A 62 17.06 15.86 5.79
C PRO A 62 18.04 14.78 5.32
N ARG A 63 18.56 14.01 6.27
CA ARG A 63 19.34 12.81 6.01
C ARG A 63 18.35 11.85 5.40
N ASN A 64 18.71 11.38 4.24
CA ASN A 64 18.08 10.44 3.34
C ASN A 64 17.28 11.12 2.22
N ALA A 65 18.00 11.65 1.23
CA ALA A 65 17.56 11.42 -0.13
C ALA A 65 17.62 9.88 -0.28
N LEU A 66 16.46 9.20 -0.12
CA LEU A 66 16.33 7.82 -0.50
C LEU A 66 16.87 7.73 -1.93
N ALA A 67 17.77 6.79 -2.18
CA ALA A 67 18.25 6.58 -3.53
C ALA A 67 17.04 6.15 -4.35
N LEU A 68 16.48 7.09 -5.12
CA LEU A 68 15.33 6.82 -5.96
C LEU A 68 15.79 5.93 -7.11
N SER A 69 14.97 4.96 -7.49
CA SER A 69 15.23 4.10 -8.64
C SER A 69 15.64 4.94 -9.87
N THR A 70 16.76 4.59 -10.49
CA THR A 70 17.28 5.24 -11.70
C THR A 70 16.63 4.74 -12.98
N LEU A 71 15.77 3.72 -12.89
CA LEU A 71 15.07 3.14 -14.04
C LEU A 71 14.07 4.14 -14.63
N THR A 72 13.89 4.07 -15.94
CA THR A 72 12.74 4.65 -16.62
C THR A 72 11.47 3.82 -16.31
N PRO A 73 10.27 4.38 -16.49
CA PRO A 73 9.03 3.61 -16.31
C PRO A 73 8.92 2.36 -17.17
N ASP A 74 9.47 2.41 -18.41
CA ASP A 74 9.46 1.26 -19.32
C ASP A 74 10.46 0.17 -18.92
N GLU A 75 11.65 0.55 -18.45
CA GLU A 75 12.63 -0.39 -17.89
C GLU A 75 12.09 -1.06 -16.61
N ALA A 76 11.44 -0.30 -15.75
CA ALA A 76 10.81 -0.84 -14.54
C ALA A 76 9.69 -1.84 -14.89
N LEU A 77 8.83 -1.51 -15.86
CA LEU A 77 7.80 -2.44 -16.34
C LEU A 77 8.42 -3.69 -16.95
N LYS A 78 9.45 -3.52 -17.76
CA LYS A 78 10.18 -4.65 -18.36
C LYS A 78 10.77 -5.55 -17.28
N GLN A 79 11.41 -4.98 -16.25
CA GLN A 79 11.99 -5.74 -15.15
C GLN A 79 10.94 -6.59 -14.40
N LEU A 80 9.73 -6.02 -14.15
CA LEU A 80 8.62 -6.81 -13.59
C LEU A 80 8.23 -7.97 -14.50
N MET A 81 8.05 -7.73 -15.79
CA MET A 81 7.59 -8.75 -16.72
C MET A 81 8.64 -9.83 -16.98
N ASP A 82 9.91 -9.47 -17.04
CA ASP A 82 11.03 -10.43 -17.13
C ASP A 82 11.07 -11.32 -15.86
N GLY A 83 10.80 -10.76 -14.69
CA GLY A 83 10.68 -11.50 -13.43
C GLY A 83 9.52 -12.49 -13.47
N ASN A 84 8.35 -12.06 -13.96
CA ASN A 84 7.23 -12.99 -14.12
C ASN A 84 7.54 -14.11 -15.11
N GLN A 85 8.29 -13.84 -16.18
CA GLN A 85 8.70 -14.89 -17.10
C GLN A 85 9.61 -15.93 -16.40
N ARG A 86 10.57 -15.49 -15.58
CA ARG A 86 11.42 -16.41 -14.79
C ARG A 86 10.59 -17.23 -13.79
N TYR A 87 9.57 -16.61 -13.16
CA TYR A 87 8.65 -17.34 -12.29
C TYR A 87 7.90 -18.44 -13.04
N VAL A 88 7.33 -18.14 -14.21
CA VAL A 88 6.62 -19.10 -15.07
C VAL A 88 7.54 -20.25 -15.52
N ASP A 89 8.78 -19.92 -15.87
CA ASP A 89 9.78 -20.88 -16.35
C ASP A 89 10.43 -21.70 -15.21
N GLY A 90 10.10 -21.39 -13.94
CA GLY A 90 10.70 -22.06 -12.78
C GLY A 90 12.19 -21.76 -12.59
N THR A 91 12.68 -20.64 -13.14
CA THR A 91 14.08 -20.19 -13.08
C THR A 91 14.30 -19.01 -12.15
N GLY A 92 13.31 -18.70 -11.27
CA GLY A 92 13.38 -17.61 -10.31
C GLY A 92 14.54 -17.78 -9.32
N THR A 93 15.20 -16.68 -8.96
CA THR A 93 16.37 -16.68 -8.09
C THR A 93 16.32 -15.62 -6.98
N ALA A 94 15.33 -14.73 -7.00
CA ALA A 94 15.32 -13.54 -6.16
C ALA A 94 15.29 -13.83 -4.65
N HIS A 95 14.68 -14.94 -4.24
CA HIS A 95 14.38 -15.18 -2.81
C HIS A 95 15.48 -15.95 -2.04
N GLY A 96 16.58 -16.31 -2.69
CA GLY A 96 17.65 -17.07 -2.06
C GLY A 96 18.40 -16.34 -0.95
N HIS A 97 18.39 -15.00 -0.97
CA HIS A 97 19.14 -14.13 -0.05
C HIS A 97 18.29 -13.05 0.62
N ASP A 98 16.96 -13.20 0.62
CA ASP A 98 16.04 -12.16 1.13
C ASP A 98 16.32 -11.74 2.57
N LEU A 99 16.67 -12.67 3.46
CA LEU A 99 16.99 -12.32 4.86
C LEU A 99 18.30 -11.55 4.99
N GLU A 100 19.31 -11.84 4.19
CA GLU A 100 20.57 -11.11 4.16
C GLU A 100 20.34 -9.68 3.67
N ILE A 101 19.55 -9.52 2.62
CA ILE A 101 19.15 -8.22 2.07
C ILE A 101 18.36 -7.42 3.09
N LEU A 102 17.37 -8.05 3.77
CA LEU A 102 16.57 -7.42 4.80
C LEU A 102 17.45 -6.88 5.94
N HIS A 103 18.39 -7.68 6.43
CA HIS A 103 19.29 -7.28 7.50
C HIS A 103 20.23 -6.15 7.07
N ALA A 104 20.77 -6.20 5.86
CA ALA A 104 21.64 -5.18 5.33
C ALA A 104 20.90 -3.84 5.11
N LYS A 105 19.64 -3.88 4.67
CA LYS A 105 18.86 -2.71 4.31
C LYS A 105 17.93 -2.19 5.41
N ALA A 106 17.78 -2.89 6.51
CA ALA A 106 16.81 -2.55 7.57
C ALA A 106 16.97 -1.12 8.13
N ALA A 107 18.21 -0.60 8.20
CA ALA A 107 18.51 0.74 8.68
C ALA A 107 18.52 1.80 7.55
N GLU A 108 18.63 1.41 6.30
CA GLU A 108 18.78 2.30 5.15
C GLU A 108 17.43 2.69 4.51
N GLY A 109 16.39 1.86 4.72
CA GLY A 109 15.07 2.04 4.13
C GLY A 109 14.83 1.14 2.92
N GLN A 110 13.85 1.48 2.07
CA GLN A 110 13.44 0.72 0.90
C GLN A 110 13.57 1.55 -0.38
N GLU A 111 13.90 0.91 -1.49
CA GLU A 111 14.08 1.53 -2.80
C GLU A 111 13.26 0.78 -3.87
N PRO A 112 11.92 0.77 -3.77
CA PRO A 112 11.11 0.04 -4.72
C PRO A 112 11.14 0.71 -6.09
N PHE A 113 11.40 -0.06 -7.14
CA PHE A 113 11.25 0.44 -8.50
C PHE A 113 9.82 0.34 -9.03
N ALA A 114 8.97 -0.46 -8.37
CA ALA A 114 7.59 -0.71 -8.72
C ALA A 114 6.66 -0.62 -7.51
N ALA A 115 5.41 -0.22 -7.74
CA ALA A 115 4.31 -0.35 -6.79
C ALA A 115 3.21 -1.23 -7.40
N VAL A 116 2.68 -2.17 -6.62
CA VAL A 116 1.65 -3.10 -7.08
C VAL A 116 0.45 -3.05 -6.15
N LEU A 117 -0.72 -2.71 -6.70
CA LEU A 117 -2.01 -2.91 -6.05
C LEU A 117 -2.55 -4.28 -6.46
N SER A 118 -2.61 -5.22 -5.53
CA SER A 118 -3.11 -6.57 -5.79
C SER A 118 -4.24 -6.98 -4.84
N CYS A 119 -4.83 -8.14 -5.13
CA CYS A 119 -5.79 -8.75 -4.22
C CYS A 119 -5.10 -9.29 -2.96
N ALA A 120 -5.84 -9.30 -1.84
CA ALA A 120 -5.43 -9.95 -0.61
C ALA A 120 -5.47 -11.50 -0.68
N ASP A 121 -5.87 -12.08 -1.81
CA ASP A 121 -5.91 -13.53 -2.04
C ASP A 121 -4.53 -14.16 -1.76
N SER A 122 -4.51 -15.20 -0.93
CA SER A 122 -3.27 -15.85 -0.49
C SER A 122 -2.46 -16.52 -1.61
N ARG A 123 -3.08 -16.73 -2.78
CA ARG A 123 -2.46 -17.33 -3.98
C ARG A 123 -1.76 -16.28 -4.85
N VAL A 124 -1.73 -15.00 -4.43
CA VAL A 124 -1.13 -13.90 -5.18
C VAL A 124 0.05 -13.31 -4.38
N PRO A 125 1.16 -14.05 -4.22
CA PRO A 125 2.36 -13.54 -3.58
C PRO A 125 3.14 -12.68 -4.59
N VAL A 126 2.92 -11.36 -4.57
CA VAL A 126 3.39 -10.42 -5.61
C VAL A 126 4.89 -10.54 -5.86
N GLU A 127 5.69 -10.56 -4.80
CA GLU A 127 7.14 -10.63 -4.89
C GLU A 127 7.60 -11.92 -5.59
N LEU A 128 6.96 -13.06 -5.27
CA LEU A 128 7.24 -14.35 -5.93
C LEU A 128 6.81 -14.34 -7.40
N VAL A 129 5.60 -13.82 -7.68
CA VAL A 129 5.03 -13.78 -9.04
C VAL A 129 5.93 -12.99 -9.99
N PHE A 130 6.61 -11.96 -9.48
CA PHE A 130 7.53 -11.14 -10.27
C PHE A 130 9.01 -11.43 -10.03
N ASP A 131 9.34 -12.49 -9.30
CA ASP A 131 10.72 -12.88 -8.98
C ASP A 131 11.57 -11.66 -8.55
N GLN A 132 11.06 -10.93 -7.55
CA GLN A 132 11.72 -9.76 -6.99
C GLN A 132 12.03 -9.97 -5.50
N THR A 133 13.20 -9.53 -5.09
CA THR A 133 13.64 -9.61 -3.70
C THR A 133 12.97 -8.56 -2.81
N ILE A 134 13.10 -8.70 -1.50
CA ILE A 134 12.59 -7.77 -0.49
C ILE A 134 13.08 -6.33 -0.78
N GLY A 135 12.16 -5.37 -0.69
CA GLY A 135 12.45 -3.95 -0.88
C GLY A 135 12.31 -3.44 -2.32
N HIS A 136 12.19 -4.32 -3.33
CA HIS A 136 12.10 -3.94 -4.74
C HIS A 136 10.70 -3.56 -5.20
N ILE A 137 9.65 -4.10 -4.56
CA ILE A 137 8.25 -3.80 -4.88
C ILE A 137 7.55 -3.23 -3.65
N PHE A 138 6.87 -2.10 -3.81
CA PHE A 138 5.95 -1.56 -2.81
C PHE A 138 4.56 -2.17 -3.02
N VAL A 139 4.11 -3.04 -2.12
CA VAL A 139 2.90 -3.83 -2.30
C VAL A 139 1.75 -3.29 -1.46
N CYS A 140 0.64 -2.93 -2.11
CA CYS A 140 -0.65 -2.66 -1.47
C CYS A 140 -1.62 -3.80 -1.81
N ARG A 141 -2.35 -4.32 -0.80
CA ARG A 141 -3.27 -5.46 -1.01
C ARG A 141 -4.62 -5.23 -0.32
N VAL A 142 -5.67 -5.46 -1.06
CA VAL A 142 -7.04 -5.48 -0.56
C VAL A 142 -7.88 -6.43 -1.40
N ALA A 143 -8.89 -7.10 -0.81
CA ALA A 143 -9.74 -8.02 -1.55
C ALA A 143 -10.36 -7.33 -2.77
N GLY A 144 -10.19 -7.93 -3.96
CA GLY A 144 -10.63 -7.36 -5.23
C GLY A 144 -9.75 -6.25 -5.79
N ASN A 145 -8.54 -6.04 -5.31
CA ASN A 145 -7.56 -5.05 -5.80
C ASN A 145 -8.17 -3.66 -6.08
N ILE A 146 -9.07 -3.20 -5.20
CA ILE A 146 -9.78 -1.93 -5.32
C ILE A 146 -8.96 -0.75 -4.79
N THR A 147 -9.18 0.46 -5.33
CA THR A 147 -8.64 1.70 -4.79
C THR A 147 -9.56 2.20 -3.67
N THR A 148 -9.04 2.21 -2.43
CA THR A 148 -9.66 2.90 -1.30
C THR A 148 -8.82 4.14 -0.96
N PRO A 149 -9.31 5.06 -0.10
CA PRO A 149 -8.51 6.22 0.30
C PRO A 149 -7.15 5.83 0.88
N GLU A 150 -7.08 4.78 1.72
CA GLU A 150 -5.85 4.32 2.36
C GLU A 150 -4.89 3.67 1.35
N ILE A 151 -5.42 2.90 0.40
CA ILE A 151 -4.66 2.31 -0.71
C ILE A 151 -4.10 3.43 -1.60
N THR A 152 -4.94 4.41 -1.95
CA THR A 152 -4.52 5.55 -2.77
C THR A 152 -3.41 6.34 -2.07
N ALA A 153 -3.58 6.68 -0.78
CA ALA A 153 -2.56 7.38 0.00
C ALA A 153 -1.24 6.61 0.07
N SER A 154 -1.30 5.29 0.22
CA SER A 154 -0.11 4.43 0.21
C SER A 154 0.60 4.46 -1.15
N LEU A 155 -0.16 4.42 -2.25
CA LEU A 155 0.40 4.50 -3.59
C LEU A 155 0.95 5.91 -3.89
N GLU A 156 0.32 6.98 -3.41
CA GLU A 156 0.86 8.34 -3.46
C GLU A 156 2.21 8.44 -2.74
N TYR A 157 2.34 7.79 -1.57
CA TYR A 157 3.62 7.68 -0.87
C TYR A 157 4.66 6.95 -1.72
N GLY A 158 4.29 5.84 -2.37
CA GLY A 158 5.12 5.11 -3.32
C GLY A 158 5.61 5.98 -4.48
N ALA A 159 4.75 6.88 -4.98
CA ALA A 159 5.08 7.79 -6.07
C ALA A 159 5.96 8.97 -5.62
N ALA A 160 5.50 9.70 -4.59
CA ALA A 160 6.08 10.99 -4.22
C ALA A 160 7.31 10.87 -3.31
N VAL A 161 7.36 9.83 -2.48
CA VAL A 161 8.42 9.65 -1.47
C VAL A 161 9.41 8.57 -1.88
N LEU A 162 8.92 7.41 -2.32
CA LEU A 162 9.78 6.27 -2.67
C LEU A 162 10.24 6.29 -4.14
N GLY A 163 9.59 7.06 -5.00
CA GLY A 163 10.00 7.24 -6.40
C GLY A 163 9.85 5.99 -7.28
N ALA A 164 8.91 5.08 -6.95
CA ALA A 164 8.57 3.94 -7.79
C ALA A 164 8.18 4.41 -9.21
N LYS A 165 8.61 3.68 -10.22
CA LYS A 165 8.50 4.08 -11.64
C LYS A 165 7.32 3.48 -12.36
N VAL A 166 6.86 2.30 -11.93
CA VAL A 166 5.68 1.63 -12.50
C VAL A 166 4.69 1.29 -11.40
N PHE A 167 3.41 1.54 -11.68
CA PHE A 167 2.28 1.23 -10.82
C PHE A 167 1.41 0.22 -11.54
N LEU A 168 1.35 -0.99 -11.03
CA LEU A 168 0.60 -2.09 -11.61
C LEU A 168 -0.63 -2.39 -10.76
N VAL A 169 -1.83 -2.29 -11.33
CA VAL A 169 -3.06 -2.83 -10.73
C VAL A 169 -3.24 -4.25 -11.24
N LEU A 170 -3.03 -5.22 -10.34
CA LEU A 170 -2.98 -6.64 -10.65
C LEU A 170 -4.25 -7.35 -10.19
N ALA A 171 -5.13 -7.69 -11.15
CA ALA A 171 -6.22 -8.64 -10.93
C ALA A 171 -5.70 -10.08 -11.08
N HIS A 172 -6.53 -11.05 -10.69
CA HIS A 172 -6.17 -12.46 -10.81
C HIS A 172 -7.38 -13.34 -11.14
N GLY A 173 -7.11 -14.50 -11.71
CA GLY A 173 -8.13 -15.51 -11.98
C GLY A 173 -8.78 -16.04 -10.70
N GLN A 174 -10.05 -16.43 -10.78
CA GLN A 174 -10.81 -16.98 -9.65
C GLN A 174 -10.90 -16.06 -8.43
N CYS A 175 -11.01 -14.74 -8.64
CA CYS A 175 -11.11 -13.76 -7.55
C CYS A 175 -12.42 -13.89 -6.79
N GLY A 176 -12.35 -14.21 -5.48
CA GLY A 176 -13.53 -14.40 -4.64
C GLY A 176 -14.35 -13.12 -4.46
N ALA A 177 -13.73 -11.95 -4.36
CA ALA A 177 -14.43 -10.68 -4.21
C ALA A 177 -15.20 -10.30 -5.48
N VAL A 178 -14.61 -10.50 -6.66
CA VAL A 178 -15.29 -10.28 -7.94
C VAL A 178 -16.45 -11.26 -8.11
N LYS A 179 -16.23 -12.55 -7.82
CA LYS A 179 -17.29 -13.58 -7.87
C LYS A 179 -18.47 -13.24 -6.97
N ALA A 180 -18.19 -12.79 -5.73
CA ALA A 180 -19.23 -12.39 -4.79
C ALA A 180 -20.02 -11.17 -5.29
N THR A 181 -19.33 -10.19 -5.91
CA THR A 181 -19.97 -8.99 -6.47
C THR A 181 -20.86 -9.33 -7.67
N ILE A 182 -20.43 -10.23 -8.56
CA ILE A 182 -21.25 -10.74 -9.68
C ILE A 182 -22.52 -11.40 -9.13
N GLY A 183 -22.39 -12.24 -8.10
CA GLY A 183 -23.53 -12.92 -7.48
C GLY A 183 -24.52 -11.99 -6.76
N GLY A 184 -24.07 -10.83 -6.27
CA GLY A 184 -24.90 -9.78 -5.69
C GLY A 184 -25.66 -10.17 -4.42
N GLY A 185 -25.31 -11.29 -3.77
CA GLY A 185 -25.98 -11.80 -2.59
C GLY A 185 -25.67 -10.99 -1.33
N SER A 186 -26.48 -11.19 -0.28
CA SER A 186 -26.19 -10.65 1.06
C SER A 186 -24.93 -11.30 1.64
N VAL A 187 -24.06 -10.49 2.23
CA VAL A 187 -22.82 -10.93 2.87
C VAL A 187 -22.72 -10.35 4.28
N PRO A 188 -22.06 -11.05 5.22
CA PRO A 188 -21.97 -10.58 6.60
C PRO A 188 -21.00 -9.38 6.74
N GLY A 189 -21.29 -8.52 7.70
CA GLY A 189 -20.42 -7.44 8.15
C GLY A 189 -20.09 -6.44 7.03
N GLN A 190 -18.82 -6.06 6.95
CA GLN A 190 -18.31 -5.03 6.03
C GLN A 190 -17.96 -5.54 4.62
N ILE A 191 -18.17 -6.82 4.31
CA ILE A 191 -17.78 -7.40 3.00
C ILE A 191 -18.48 -6.67 1.85
N SER A 192 -19.72 -6.21 2.05
CA SER A 192 -20.51 -5.47 1.05
C SER A 192 -19.86 -4.14 0.58
N VAL A 193 -18.95 -3.57 1.38
CA VAL A 193 -18.20 -2.36 0.98
C VAL A 193 -17.39 -2.59 -0.29
N LEU A 194 -16.90 -3.82 -0.51
CA LEU A 194 -16.13 -4.17 -1.71
C LEU A 194 -17.00 -4.13 -2.98
N TYR A 195 -18.30 -4.39 -2.84
CA TYR A 195 -19.21 -4.48 -3.99
C TYR A 195 -19.33 -3.16 -4.75
N SER A 196 -19.47 -2.05 -4.04
CA SER A 196 -19.60 -0.74 -4.67
C SER A 196 -18.40 -0.37 -5.54
N ALA A 197 -17.20 -0.76 -5.13
CA ALA A 197 -15.97 -0.49 -5.87
C ALA A 197 -15.80 -1.41 -7.10
N ILE A 198 -16.31 -2.66 -7.02
CA ILE A 198 -16.18 -3.65 -8.10
C ILE A 198 -17.36 -3.57 -9.09
N ARG A 199 -18.51 -3.06 -8.66
CA ARG A 199 -19.75 -3.01 -9.48
C ARG A 199 -19.55 -2.41 -10.87
N PRO A 200 -18.81 -1.29 -11.06
CA PRO A 200 -18.57 -0.75 -12.40
C PRO A 200 -17.95 -1.76 -13.37
N ALA A 201 -17.07 -2.63 -12.89
CA ALA A 201 -16.47 -3.68 -13.72
C ALA A 201 -17.47 -4.79 -14.07
N VAL A 202 -18.39 -5.13 -13.15
CA VAL A 202 -19.49 -6.07 -13.43
C VAL A 202 -20.43 -5.51 -14.49
N ASP A 203 -20.76 -4.23 -14.39
CA ASP A 203 -21.64 -3.53 -15.33
C ASP A 203 -21.00 -3.43 -16.74
N GLU A 204 -19.68 -3.30 -16.82
CA GLU A 204 -18.93 -3.27 -18.09
C GLU A 204 -18.80 -4.67 -18.72
N ALA A 205 -18.38 -5.68 -17.94
CA ALA A 205 -17.95 -6.97 -18.48
C ALA A 205 -18.97 -8.11 -18.31
N GLY A 206 -20.03 -7.88 -17.52
CA GLY A 206 -21.07 -8.86 -17.26
C GLY A 206 -20.66 -9.97 -16.27
N PRO A 207 -21.24 -11.17 -16.38
CA PRO A 207 -21.09 -12.22 -15.38
C PRO A 207 -19.83 -13.09 -15.56
N ASP A 208 -19.05 -12.91 -16.61
CA ASP A 208 -17.81 -13.65 -16.80
C ASP A 208 -16.76 -13.20 -15.78
N LEU A 209 -16.27 -14.13 -14.98
CA LEU A 209 -15.40 -13.84 -13.84
C LEU A 209 -14.05 -13.25 -14.25
N ASP A 210 -13.43 -13.81 -15.30
CA ASP A 210 -12.10 -13.34 -15.74
C ASP A 210 -12.21 -12.03 -16.52
N ALA A 211 -13.25 -11.88 -17.35
CA ALA A 211 -13.50 -10.61 -18.03
C ALA A 211 -13.75 -9.48 -17.02
N THR A 212 -14.59 -9.73 -16.02
CA THR A 212 -14.88 -8.76 -14.95
C THR A 212 -13.63 -8.46 -14.11
N SER A 213 -12.81 -9.46 -13.77
CA SER A 213 -11.56 -9.23 -13.05
C SER A 213 -10.59 -8.35 -13.84
N LYS A 214 -10.49 -8.55 -15.15
CA LYS A 214 -9.68 -7.72 -16.05
C LYS A 214 -10.23 -6.30 -16.16
N ALA A 215 -11.56 -6.14 -16.32
CA ALA A 215 -12.23 -4.84 -16.32
C ALA A 215 -11.99 -4.10 -14.99
N ASN A 216 -12.08 -4.79 -13.85
CA ASN A 216 -11.80 -4.23 -12.54
C ASN A 216 -10.37 -3.69 -12.42
N ALA A 217 -9.36 -4.41 -12.92
CA ALA A 217 -7.99 -3.92 -12.94
C ALA A 217 -7.83 -2.65 -13.77
N ARG A 218 -8.43 -2.61 -14.98
CA ARG A 218 -8.42 -1.41 -15.83
C ARG A 218 -9.13 -0.23 -15.17
N TYR A 219 -10.29 -0.47 -14.59
CA TYR A 219 -11.07 0.55 -13.89
C TYR A 219 -10.27 1.19 -12.75
N HIS A 220 -9.65 0.38 -11.89
CA HIS A 220 -8.86 0.89 -10.78
C HIS A 220 -7.51 1.51 -11.22
N ALA A 221 -6.89 1.05 -12.29
CA ALA A 221 -5.73 1.73 -12.89
C ALA A 221 -6.11 3.12 -13.41
N LYS A 222 -7.28 3.26 -14.04
CA LYS A 222 -7.81 4.55 -14.48
C LYS A 222 -8.09 5.48 -13.29
N ILE A 223 -8.74 4.98 -12.22
CA ILE A 223 -8.97 5.77 -11.01
C ILE A 223 -7.66 6.31 -10.43
N LEU A 224 -6.61 5.51 -10.33
CA LEU A 224 -5.31 5.96 -9.83
C LEU A 224 -4.72 7.09 -10.68
N GLN A 225 -4.90 7.04 -11.99
CA GLN A 225 -4.39 8.08 -12.90
C GLN A 225 -5.20 9.38 -12.83
N GLU A 226 -6.51 9.32 -12.57
CA GLU A 226 -7.42 10.45 -12.70
C GLU A 226 -7.79 11.08 -11.34
N ALA A 227 -7.97 10.27 -10.29
CA ALA A 227 -8.49 10.73 -9.01
C ALA A 227 -7.42 11.21 -8.05
N SER A 228 -6.16 10.75 -8.18
CA SER A 228 -5.06 11.20 -7.35
C SER A 228 -4.30 12.35 -8.01
N PRO A 229 -4.36 13.59 -7.49
CA PRO A 229 -3.57 14.68 -8.03
C PRO A 229 -2.06 14.44 -8.03
N VAL A 230 -1.56 13.69 -7.04
CA VAL A 230 -0.15 13.32 -6.90
C VAL A 230 0.26 12.39 -8.04
N ILE A 231 -0.46 11.27 -8.21
CA ILE A 231 -0.16 10.28 -9.26
C ILE A 231 -0.39 10.89 -10.65
N ALA A 232 -1.51 11.58 -10.86
CA ALA A 232 -1.81 12.25 -12.13
C ALA A 232 -0.69 13.24 -12.54
N GLY A 233 -0.15 14.00 -11.58
CA GLY A 233 0.94 14.93 -11.82
C GLY A 233 2.20 14.23 -12.33
N VAL A 234 2.66 13.19 -11.67
CA VAL A 234 3.90 12.48 -12.06
C VAL A 234 3.71 11.58 -13.30
N VAL A 235 2.48 11.11 -13.60
CA VAL A 235 2.14 10.46 -14.86
C VAL A 235 2.26 11.45 -16.01
N LYS A 236 1.69 12.67 -15.86
CA LYS A 236 1.77 13.73 -16.87
C LYS A 236 3.22 14.15 -17.18
N GLU A 237 4.10 14.07 -16.20
CA GLU A 237 5.53 14.33 -16.35
C GLU A 237 6.31 13.14 -16.91
N ASN A 238 5.66 12.05 -17.28
CA ASN A 238 6.26 10.79 -17.72
C ASN A 238 7.27 10.18 -16.73
N LYS A 239 7.14 10.51 -15.44
CA LYS A 239 8.00 9.98 -14.37
C LYS A 239 7.58 8.62 -13.89
N ILE A 240 6.30 8.30 -14.03
CA ILE A 240 5.73 6.99 -13.72
C ILE A 240 4.79 6.52 -14.83
N LYS A 241 4.59 5.21 -14.88
CA LYS A 241 3.59 4.55 -15.73
C LYS A 241 2.60 3.79 -14.84
N VAL A 242 1.29 3.96 -15.07
CA VAL A 242 0.23 3.16 -14.43
C VAL A 242 -0.32 2.19 -15.45
N VAL A 243 -0.32 0.91 -15.12
CA VAL A 243 -0.78 -0.17 -16.00
C VAL A 243 -1.72 -1.12 -15.25
N ALA A 244 -2.56 -1.82 -15.99
CA ALA A 244 -3.37 -2.92 -15.49
C ALA A 244 -2.78 -4.26 -15.93
N GLY A 245 -2.90 -5.29 -15.10
CA GLY A 245 -2.47 -6.65 -15.41
C GLY A 245 -3.42 -7.70 -14.85
N PHE A 246 -3.33 -8.89 -15.42
CA PHE A 246 -4.09 -10.06 -14.99
C PHE A 246 -3.15 -11.23 -14.74
N TYR A 247 -3.19 -11.77 -13.54
CA TYR A 247 -2.43 -12.93 -13.10
C TYR A 247 -3.30 -14.18 -13.20
N ASP A 248 -2.90 -15.11 -14.04
CA ASP A 248 -3.49 -16.42 -14.11
C ASP A 248 -2.90 -17.32 -13.01
N VAL A 249 -3.71 -17.66 -12.03
CA VAL A 249 -3.29 -18.45 -10.86
C VAL A 249 -2.94 -19.91 -11.20
N VAL A 250 -3.29 -20.39 -12.39
CA VAL A 250 -3.01 -21.76 -12.84
C VAL A 250 -1.65 -21.83 -13.50
N THR A 251 -1.36 -20.89 -14.39
CA THR A 251 -0.12 -20.87 -15.18
C THR A 251 0.99 -20.03 -14.57
N GLY A 252 0.67 -19.18 -13.60
CA GLY A 252 1.61 -18.21 -13.03
C GLY A 252 1.87 -17.00 -13.92
N LYS A 253 1.25 -16.92 -15.10
CA LYS A 253 1.52 -15.87 -16.09
C LYS A 253 0.78 -14.59 -15.78
N VAL A 254 1.47 -13.46 -15.89
CA VAL A 254 0.87 -12.13 -15.90
C VAL A 254 0.76 -11.62 -17.33
N THR A 255 -0.43 -11.11 -17.68
CA THR A 255 -0.71 -10.46 -18.97
C THR A 255 -1.06 -9.00 -18.72
N LEU A 256 -0.36 -8.07 -19.39
CA LEU A 256 -0.73 -6.65 -19.35
C LEU A 256 -2.03 -6.44 -20.13
N LEU A 257 -2.87 -5.56 -19.60
CA LEU A 257 -4.19 -5.23 -20.15
C LEU A 257 -4.11 -3.87 -20.83
N SER A 258 -4.63 -3.80 -22.04
CA SER A 258 -4.85 -2.56 -22.78
C SER A 258 -6.11 -1.84 -22.32
#